data_a4ea578b90d48b5ee5bd5e0e775125bc
#
_entry.id   a4ea578b90d48b5ee5bd5e0e775125bc
#
_cell.length_a   1.000
_cell.length_b   1.000
_cell.length_c   1.000
_cell.angle_alpha   90.00
_cell.angle_beta   90.00
_cell.angle_gamma   90.00
#
_symmetry.space_group_name_H-M   'P 1'
#
loop_
_entity.id
_entity.type
_entity.pdbx_description
1 polymer ?
#
loop_
_entity_poly.entity_id
_entity_poly.type
_entity_poly.pdbx_seq_one_letter_code
_entity_poly.pdbx_strand_id
1 'polypeptide(L)'
;KIYISNYLSHSISIINYETLETEREIILNNNIYPHHFCVDKEENKIFIPSLINGTLYAVDIISGKILDSISVGGSLSQIFIHEDELFVSNEDTNSIYIINKYTLEPVTMISVDDMPHGFSYHEKNKRLYVPCINSIVCIDIENKSIYKKIDTDFKAWHLEIDEKKEEIYVSTLDGKLVILKEEDLEIVNTFYELLLPVQIKFNYSDNRVYISDLGYNQIKILDYKLGKYIGKIKINGIPQGLEISNDYSRLFVSDTENGEIKVFDTKTNQLMKAIHVGKEPTTIVCL
;
A
#
# COMPACT_ATOMS: atom_id res chain seq x y z
N LYS A 1 -8.81 7.29 -13.11
CA LYS A 1 -7.44 7.06 -13.58
C LYS A 1 -6.72 6.09 -12.67
N ILE A 2 -5.68 5.43 -13.18
CA ILE A 2 -4.82 4.53 -12.42
C ILE A 2 -3.42 5.12 -12.45
N TYR A 3 -2.85 5.34 -11.28
CA TYR A 3 -1.48 5.85 -11.10
C TYR A 3 -0.59 4.71 -10.65
N ILE A 4 0.59 4.59 -11.24
CA ILE A 4 1.55 3.52 -10.94
C ILE A 4 2.92 4.12 -10.71
N SER A 5 3.53 3.82 -9.57
CA SER A 5 4.92 4.16 -9.31
C SER A 5 5.86 3.17 -10.01
N ASN A 6 6.84 3.69 -10.74
CA ASN A 6 7.87 2.92 -11.43
C ASN A 6 9.23 3.23 -10.77
N TYR A 7 9.62 2.39 -9.82
CA TYR A 7 10.72 2.64 -8.91
C TYR A 7 12.04 2.90 -9.64
N LEU A 8 12.45 2.00 -10.55
CA LEU A 8 13.70 2.14 -11.29
C LEU A 8 13.63 3.04 -12.53
N SER A 9 12.44 3.40 -12.99
CA SER A 9 12.27 4.39 -14.06
C SER A 9 12.18 5.81 -13.53
N HIS A 10 12.13 6.03 -12.21
CA HIS A 10 11.93 7.35 -11.62
C HIS A 10 10.71 8.07 -12.23
N SER A 11 9.59 7.38 -12.29
CA SER A 11 8.40 7.90 -12.97
C SER A 11 7.10 7.42 -12.34
N ILE A 12 6.01 8.10 -12.67
CA ILE A 12 4.64 7.68 -12.39
C ILE A 12 3.92 7.50 -13.71
N SER A 13 3.49 6.29 -14.04
CA SER A 13 2.62 6.03 -15.19
C SER A 13 1.16 6.34 -14.84
N ILE A 14 0.44 6.93 -15.79
CA ILE A 14 -1.00 7.19 -15.68
C ILE A 14 -1.71 6.40 -16.76
N ILE A 15 -2.59 5.50 -16.33
CA ILE A 15 -3.40 4.65 -17.20
C ILE A 15 -4.85 5.14 -17.16
N ASN A 16 -5.48 5.14 -18.31
CA ASN A 16 -6.92 5.35 -18.41
C ASN A 16 -7.67 4.14 -17.86
N TYR A 17 -8.55 4.36 -16.90
CA TYR A 17 -9.28 3.30 -16.23
C TYR A 17 -10.21 2.52 -17.17
N GLU A 18 -10.84 3.20 -18.17
CA GLU A 18 -11.82 2.58 -19.06
C GLU A 18 -11.14 1.83 -20.22
N THR A 19 -10.17 2.49 -20.87
CA THR A 19 -9.51 1.91 -22.06
C THR A 19 -8.37 0.97 -21.71
N LEU A 20 -7.85 1.05 -20.48
CA LEU A 20 -6.66 0.34 -20.01
C LEU A 20 -5.43 0.64 -20.89
N GLU A 21 -5.28 1.89 -21.30
CA GLU A 21 -4.15 2.37 -22.09
C GLU A 21 -3.36 3.42 -21.31
N THR A 22 -2.05 3.39 -21.47
CA THR A 22 -1.18 4.40 -20.86
C THR A 22 -1.46 5.75 -21.51
N GLU A 23 -1.93 6.73 -20.72
CA GLU A 23 -2.19 8.08 -21.20
C GLU A 23 -0.91 8.90 -21.26
N ARG A 24 -0.09 8.78 -20.22
CA ARG A 24 1.20 9.46 -20.11
C ARG A 24 2.05 8.89 -18.99
N GLU A 25 3.29 9.31 -18.97
CA GLU A 25 4.25 9.05 -17.90
C GLU A 25 4.75 10.41 -17.35
N ILE A 26 4.74 10.55 -16.03
CA ILE A 26 5.34 11.67 -15.32
C ILE A 26 6.78 11.26 -14.99
N ILE A 27 7.74 11.89 -15.66
CA ILE A 27 9.16 11.67 -15.39
C ILE A 27 9.55 12.50 -14.16
N LEU A 28 10.09 11.85 -13.16
CA LEU A 28 10.59 12.46 -11.94
C LEU A 28 12.10 12.76 -12.07
N ASN A 29 12.64 13.49 -11.12
CA ASN A 29 14.08 13.64 -11.02
C ASN A 29 14.74 12.28 -10.69
N ASN A 30 15.90 11.98 -11.25
CA ASN A 30 16.65 10.74 -11.07
C ASN A 30 17.02 10.41 -9.60
N ASN A 31 16.81 11.33 -8.68
CA ASN A 31 17.02 11.10 -7.25
C ASN A 31 15.71 10.70 -6.51
N ILE A 32 14.59 10.64 -7.20
CA ILE A 32 13.30 10.23 -6.65
C ILE A 32 13.01 8.80 -7.07
N TYR A 33 12.99 7.90 -6.12
CA TYR A 33 12.65 6.49 -6.30
C TYR A 33 11.23 6.26 -5.75
N PRO A 34 10.18 6.35 -6.57
CA PRO A 34 8.81 6.28 -6.10
C PRO A 34 8.45 4.82 -5.79
N HIS A 35 8.44 4.46 -4.51
CA HIS A 35 7.96 3.16 -4.05
C HIS A 35 6.48 3.23 -3.66
N HIS A 36 6.16 4.02 -2.66
CA HIS A 36 4.80 4.40 -2.31
C HIS A 36 4.54 5.86 -2.66
N PHE A 37 3.28 6.22 -2.79
CA PHE A 37 2.86 7.59 -3.01
C PHE A 37 1.37 7.77 -2.67
N CYS A 38 0.94 8.99 -2.45
CA CYS A 38 -0.47 9.34 -2.41
C CYS A 38 -0.76 10.50 -3.38
N VAL A 39 -2.02 10.61 -3.80
CA VAL A 39 -2.47 11.61 -4.78
C VAL A 39 -3.51 12.52 -4.16
N ASP A 40 -3.23 13.81 -4.15
CA ASP A 40 -4.19 14.86 -3.85
C ASP A 40 -4.74 15.42 -5.18
N LYS A 41 -5.96 15.01 -5.54
CA LYS A 41 -6.61 15.44 -6.78
C LYS A 41 -7.03 16.91 -6.73
N GLU A 42 -7.41 17.41 -5.57
CA GLU A 42 -7.89 18.77 -5.39
C GLU A 42 -6.76 19.77 -5.62
N GLU A 43 -5.57 19.44 -5.10
CA GLU A 43 -4.36 20.24 -5.25
C GLU A 43 -3.53 19.89 -6.50
N ASN A 44 -3.92 18.87 -7.27
CA ASN A 44 -3.12 18.33 -8.39
C ASN A 44 -1.69 17.95 -7.98
N LYS A 45 -1.53 17.36 -6.82
CA LYS A 45 -0.22 16.96 -6.27
C LYS A 45 -0.11 15.45 -6.08
N ILE A 46 1.11 14.96 -6.23
CA ILE A 46 1.52 13.63 -5.79
C ILE A 46 2.57 13.83 -4.71
N PHE A 47 2.38 13.18 -3.56
CA PHE A 47 3.38 13.15 -2.49
C PHE A 47 4.11 11.82 -2.52
N ILE A 48 5.43 11.87 -2.57
CA ILE A 48 6.31 10.72 -2.75
C ILE A 48 7.34 10.68 -1.62
N PRO A 49 7.20 9.73 -0.68
CA PRO A 49 8.24 9.46 0.31
C PRO A 49 9.40 8.70 -0.33
N SER A 50 10.62 9.00 0.06
CA SER A 50 11.83 8.35 -0.44
C SER A 50 12.48 7.46 0.61
N LEU A 51 12.57 6.18 0.31
CA LEU A 51 13.31 5.20 1.12
C LEU A 51 14.82 5.47 1.19
N ILE A 52 15.38 6.14 0.18
CA ILE A 52 16.84 6.23 0.01
C ILE A 52 17.44 7.44 0.73
N ASN A 53 16.71 8.56 0.74
CA ASN A 53 17.26 9.83 1.22
C ASN A 53 16.42 10.53 2.28
N GLY A 54 15.37 9.88 2.78
CA GLY A 54 14.53 10.41 3.85
C GLY A 54 13.85 11.73 3.50
N THR A 55 13.53 11.94 2.22
CA THR A 55 12.89 13.16 1.72
C THR A 55 11.47 12.85 1.25
N LEU A 56 10.54 13.68 1.65
CA LEU A 56 9.18 13.71 1.09
C LEU A 56 9.13 14.78 0.01
N TYR A 57 8.68 14.40 -1.19
CA TYR A 57 8.54 15.29 -2.33
C TYR A 57 7.07 15.58 -2.61
N ALA A 58 6.74 16.84 -2.90
CA ALA A 58 5.48 17.24 -3.51
C ALA A 58 5.71 17.53 -4.99
N VAL A 59 5.00 16.81 -5.85
CA VAL A 59 5.17 16.86 -7.31
C VAL A 59 3.85 17.28 -7.96
N ASP A 60 3.91 18.19 -8.90
CA ASP A 60 2.76 18.59 -9.72
C ASP A 60 2.37 17.47 -10.69
N ILE A 61 1.11 17.05 -10.65
CA ILE A 61 0.61 15.94 -11.49
C ILE A 61 0.72 16.30 -12.98
N ILE A 62 0.55 17.56 -13.33
CA ILE A 62 0.45 17.99 -14.74
C ILE A 62 1.83 18.09 -15.37
N SER A 63 2.75 18.76 -14.71
CA SER A 63 4.09 19.03 -15.26
C SER A 63 5.17 18.03 -14.86
N GLY A 64 4.95 17.24 -13.79
CA GLY A 64 5.96 16.37 -13.20
C GLY A 64 7.05 17.14 -12.43
N LYS A 65 6.91 18.44 -12.23
CA LYS A 65 7.89 19.24 -11.51
C LYS A 65 7.74 19.07 -10.00
N ILE A 66 8.88 19.02 -9.32
CA ILE A 66 8.91 19.13 -7.88
C ILE A 66 8.45 20.55 -7.53
N LEU A 67 7.39 20.63 -6.72
CA LEU A 67 6.86 21.88 -6.18
C LEU A 67 7.58 22.28 -4.91
N ASP A 68 7.81 21.27 -4.06
CA ASP A 68 8.45 21.43 -2.75
C ASP A 68 8.98 20.10 -2.25
N SER A 69 9.81 20.12 -1.19
CA SER A 69 10.30 18.92 -0.54
C SER A 69 10.77 19.20 0.87
N ILE A 70 10.66 18.20 1.74
CA ILE A 70 11.23 18.23 3.09
C ILE A 70 12.06 16.97 3.34
N SER A 71 13.25 17.14 3.90
CA SER A 71 14.09 16.04 4.33
C SER A 71 14.04 15.91 5.85
N VAL A 72 13.57 14.76 6.32
CA VAL A 72 13.51 14.40 7.75
C VAL A 72 14.54 13.32 8.10
N GLY A 73 15.26 12.83 7.07
CA GLY A 73 16.22 11.74 7.19
C GLY A 73 15.58 10.36 7.30
N GLY A 74 16.41 9.32 7.34
CA GLY A 74 15.98 7.92 7.44
C GLY A 74 15.35 7.37 6.16
N SER A 75 14.58 6.32 6.28
CA SER A 75 13.89 5.62 5.19
C SER A 75 12.39 5.89 5.27
N LEU A 76 11.88 6.79 4.42
CA LEU A 76 10.44 7.07 4.34
C LEU A 76 9.78 6.04 3.43
N SER A 77 8.83 5.26 3.98
CA SER A 77 8.19 4.14 3.29
C SER A 77 6.76 4.46 2.87
N GLN A 78 5.81 4.24 3.72
CA GLN A 78 4.39 4.39 3.41
C GLN A 78 3.92 5.83 3.64
N ILE A 79 2.88 6.24 2.90
CA ILE A 79 2.26 7.56 3.02
C ILE A 79 0.74 7.46 2.94
N PHE A 80 0.07 8.26 3.75
CA PHE A 80 -1.37 8.41 3.76
C PHE A 80 -1.74 9.89 3.91
N ILE A 81 -2.79 10.33 3.21
CA ILE A 81 -3.31 11.68 3.28
C ILE A 81 -4.65 11.67 4.02
N HIS A 82 -4.79 12.50 5.03
CA HIS A 82 -6.04 12.74 5.72
C HIS A 82 -6.21 14.24 5.97
N GLU A 83 -7.28 14.81 5.43
CA GLU A 83 -7.53 16.25 5.48
C GLU A 83 -6.31 17.06 5.00
N ASP A 84 -5.72 17.85 5.88
CA ASP A 84 -4.59 18.74 5.60
C ASP A 84 -3.23 18.12 5.99
N GLU A 85 -3.21 16.85 6.39
CA GLU A 85 -2.04 16.19 6.93
C GLU A 85 -1.63 14.94 6.14
N LEU A 86 -0.32 14.77 6.05
CA LEU A 86 0.33 13.58 5.50
C LEU A 86 0.92 12.78 6.67
N PHE A 87 0.57 11.51 6.74
CA PHE A 87 1.15 10.54 7.68
C PHE A 87 2.18 9.72 6.91
N VAL A 88 3.42 9.73 7.38
CA VAL A 88 4.55 9.10 6.68
C VAL A 88 5.33 8.22 7.64
N SER A 89 5.46 6.92 7.32
CA SER A 89 6.30 6.03 8.11
C SER A 89 7.78 6.25 7.81
N ASN A 90 8.60 6.19 8.86
CA ASN A 90 10.05 6.23 8.78
C ASN A 90 10.61 5.00 9.49
N GLU A 91 11.11 4.06 8.69
CA GLU A 91 11.56 2.75 9.17
C GLU A 91 12.84 2.86 10.04
N ASP A 92 13.75 3.78 9.69
CA ASP A 92 15.02 3.93 10.40
C ASP A 92 14.87 4.64 11.75
N THR A 93 13.89 5.54 11.86
CA THR A 93 13.66 6.31 13.10
C THR A 93 12.50 5.78 13.94
N ASN A 94 11.90 4.65 13.52
CA ASN A 94 10.78 4.02 14.22
C ASN A 94 9.68 5.01 14.56
N SER A 95 9.18 5.71 13.54
CA SER A 95 8.23 6.81 13.76
C SER A 95 7.26 7.01 12.61
N ILE A 96 6.12 7.63 12.93
CA ILE A 96 5.18 8.18 11.97
C ILE A 96 5.30 9.70 12.04
N TYR A 97 5.76 10.32 10.96
CA TYR A 97 5.76 11.78 10.81
C TYR A 97 4.37 12.25 10.38
N ILE A 98 3.92 13.33 10.96
CA ILE A 98 2.71 14.05 10.55
C ILE A 98 3.16 15.40 10.01
N ILE A 99 2.86 15.65 8.73
CA ILE A 99 3.38 16.77 7.96
C ILE A 99 2.20 17.52 7.34
N ASN A 100 2.19 18.84 7.41
CA ASN A 100 1.16 19.63 6.74
C ASN A 100 1.32 19.54 5.22
N LYS A 101 0.26 19.16 4.48
CA LYS A 101 0.32 18.91 3.03
C LYS A 101 0.55 20.16 2.18
N TYR A 102 0.26 21.36 2.70
CA TYR A 102 0.42 22.61 1.98
C TYR A 102 1.79 23.22 2.15
N THR A 103 2.34 23.20 3.38
CA THR A 103 3.61 23.85 3.71
C THR A 103 4.78 22.88 3.77
N LEU A 104 4.51 21.58 3.80
CA LEU A 104 5.46 20.49 4.09
C LEU A 104 6.20 20.68 5.42
N GLU A 105 5.67 21.49 6.34
CA GLU A 105 6.22 21.62 7.69
C GLU A 105 5.80 20.43 8.56
N PRO A 106 6.70 19.89 9.39
CA PRO A 106 6.35 18.86 10.36
C PRO A 106 5.38 19.42 11.41
N VAL A 107 4.26 18.75 11.60
CA VAL A 107 3.29 19.07 12.66
C VAL A 107 3.72 18.39 13.96
N THR A 108 4.01 17.09 13.88
CA THR A 108 4.51 16.29 15.00
C THR A 108 5.08 14.95 14.48
N MET A 109 5.62 14.17 15.41
CA MET A 109 6.11 12.82 15.16
C MET A 109 5.63 11.91 16.29
N ILE A 110 5.18 10.72 15.94
CA ILE A 110 4.77 9.68 16.89
C ILE A 110 5.81 8.56 16.81
N SER A 111 6.50 8.32 17.94
CA SER A 111 7.41 7.16 18.03
C SER A 111 6.59 5.88 18.13
N VAL A 112 6.95 4.90 17.31
CA VAL A 112 6.36 3.56 17.25
C VAL A 112 7.45 2.50 17.47
N ASP A 113 7.11 1.22 17.26
CA ASP A 113 8.11 0.16 17.36
C ASP A 113 8.91 0.01 16.05
N ASP A 114 9.83 -0.97 16.06
CA ASP A 114 10.82 -1.17 15.00
C ASP A 114 10.21 -1.41 13.63
N MET A 115 10.76 -0.72 12.62
CA MET A 115 10.43 -0.89 11.20
C MET A 115 8.92 -0.74 10.88
N PRO A 116 8.30 0.41 11.15
CA PRO A 116 6.93 0.67 10.71
C PRO A 116 6.89 0.69 9.18
N HIS A 117 6.11 -0.21 8.57
CA HIS A 117 6.06 -0.33 7.12
C HIS A 117 4.69 0.06 6.55
N GLY A 118 3.97 -0.87 5.97
CA GLY A 118 2.69 -0.60 5.33
C GLY A 118 1.56 -0.45 6.34
N PHE A 119 0.90 0.69 6.39
CA PHE A 119 -0.19 0.94 7.30
C PHE A 119 -1.53 1.11 6.58
N SER A 120 -2.63 0.97 7.29
CA SER A 120 -3.98 1.21 6.80
C SER A 120 -4.79 2.06 7.78
N TYR A 121 -5.69 2.85 7.23
CA TYR A 121 -6.53 3.78 7.97
C TYR A 121 -7.98 3.31 8.01
N HIS A 122 -8.61 3.38 9.18
CA HIS A 122 -10.02 3.11 9.39
C HIS A 122 -10.80 4.41 9.55
N GLU A 123 -11.60 4.75 8.53
CA GLU A 123 -12.31 6.04 8.44
C GLU A 123 -13.27 6.29 9.60
N LYS A 124 -14.08 5.29 9.96
CA LYS A 124 -15.10 5.42 11.00
C LYS A 124 -14.51 5.66 12.40
N ASN A 125 -13.40 5.00 12.71
CA ASN A 125 -12.79 5.03 14.03
C ASN A 125 -11.68 6.07 14.13
N LYS A 126 -11.32 6.74 13.02
CA LYS A 126 -10.22 7.70 12.93
C LYS A 126 -8.89 7.12 13.45
N ARG A 127 -8.60 5.86 13.09
CA ARG A 127 -7.43 5.13 13.56
C ARG A 127 -6.56 4.68 12.42
N LEU A 128 -5.25 4.85 12.60
CA LEU A 128 -4.21 4.34 11.73
C LEU A 128 -3.58 3.12 12.39
N TYR A 129 -3.61 1.99 11.70
CA TYR A 129 -2.98 0.75 12.15
C TYR A 129 -1.65 0.58 11.45
N VAL A 130 -0.58 0.47 12.24
CA VAL A 130 0.81 0.43 11.76
C VAL A 130 1.43 -0.91 12.12
N PRO A 131 1.75 -1.77 11.14
CA PRO A 131 2.52 -2.96 11.41
C PRO A 131 3.99 -2.55 11.64
N CYS A 132 4.51 -2.96 12.79
CA CYS A 132 5.93 -2.95 13.10
C CYS A 132 6.40 -4.40 13.13
N ILE A 133 7.72 -4.65 12.99
CA ILE A 133 8.21 -6.03 12.75
C ILE A 133 7.76 -7.04 13.80
N ASN A 134 7.56 -6.65 15.05
CA ASN A 134 7.14 -7.52 16.14
C ASN A 134 5.96 -6.93 16.95
N SER A 135 5.22 -6.01 16.38
CA SER A 135 4.04 -5.41 17.03
C SER A 135 3.06 -4.82 16.03
N ILE A 136 1.84 -4.56 16.49
CA ILE A 136 0.85 -3.73 15.78
C ILE A 136 0.56 -2.51 16.67
N VAL A 137 0.75 -1.32 16.11
CA VAL A 137 0.48 -0.06 16.79
C VAL A 137 -0.76 0.58 16.18
N CYS A 138 -1.73 0.92 17.01
CA CYS A 138 -2.93 1.66 16.63
C CYS A 138 -2.78 3.12 17.10
N ILE A 139 -2.85 4.05 16.16
CA ILE A 139 -2.72 5.49 16.39
C ILE A 139 -4.09 6.13 16.24
N ASP A 140 -4.49 6.93 17.23
CA ASP A 140 -5.57 7.89 17.12
C ASP A 140 -5.05 9.12 16.37
N ILE A 141 -5.55 9.36 15.15
CA ILE A 141 -5.03 10.43 14.30
C ILE A 141 -5.50 11.81 14.72
N GLU A 142 -6.66 11.94 15.38
CA GLU A 142 -7.17 13.21 15.89
C GLU A 142 -6.33 13.69 17.08
N ASN A 143 -6.04 12.78 18.02
CA ASN A 143 -5.23 13.07 19.21
C ASN A 143 -3.72 12.94 18.95
N LYS A 144 -3.32 12.44 17.76
CA LYS A 144 -1.91 12.24 17.36
C LYS A 144 -1.10 11.45 18.40
N SER A 145 -1.68 10.37 18.87
CA SER A 145 -1.12 9.56 19.95
C SER A 145 -1.41 8.08 19.77
N ILE A 146 -0.58 7.23 20.39
CA ILE A 146 -0.83 5.80 20.41
C ILE A 146 -2.09 5.52 21.21
N TYR A 147 -3.09 4.94 20.57
CA TYR A 147 -4.33 4.48 21.21
C TYR A 147 -4.15 3.10 21.84
N LYS A 148 -3.52 2.18 21.12
CA LYS A 148 -3.31 0.79 21.54
C LYS A 148 -2.07 0.21 20.86
N LYS A 149 -1.44 -0.75 21.51
CA LYS A 149 -0.34 -1.51 20.96
C LYS A 149 -0.42 -2.94 21.46
N ILE A 150 -0.07 -3.90 20.60
CA ILE A 150 0.19 -5.29 20.98
C ILE A 150 1.54 -5.75 20.44
N ASP A 151 2.25 -6.54 21.23
CA ASP A 151 3.40 -7.29 20.76
C ASP A 151 2.93 -8.56 20.04
N THR A 152 3.63 -8.98 18.99
CA THR A 152 3.29 -10.14 18.18
C THR A 152 4.40 -11.18 18.18
N ASP A 153 4.03 -12.45 18.01
CA ASP A 153 4.95 -13.57 17.78
C ASP A 153 5.20 -13.84 16.28
N PHE A 154 4.72 -12.93 15.41
CA PHE A 154 4.91 -12.94 13.97
C PHE A 154 5.51 -11.62 13.48
N LYS A 155 6.16 -11.65 12.32
CA LYS A 155 6.79 -10.46 11.71
C LYS A 155 5.81 -9.74 10.82
N ALA A 156 5.08 -8.76 11.36
CA ALA A 156 4.12 -7.97 10.61
C ALA A 156 4.81 -7.11 9.54
N TRP A 157 4.18 -6.97 8.36
CA TRP A 157 4.76 -6.23 7.25
C TRP A 157 3.78 -5.25 6.61
N HIS A 158 2.70 -5.73 6.04
CA HIS A 158 1.58 -4.93 5.57
C HIS A 158 0.30 -5.35 6.27
N LEU A 159 -0.68 -4.45 6.28
CA LEU A 159 -2.02 -4.78 6.75
C LEU A 159 -3.09 -4.07 5.92
N GLU A 160 -4.28 -4.65 5.94
CA GLU A 160 -5.48 -4.10 5.32
C GLU A 160 -6.68 -4.33 6.26
N ILE A 161 -7.59 -3.37 6.32
CA ILE A 161 -8.73 -3.40 7.25
C ILE A 161 -10.00 -3.83 6.53
N ASP A 162 -10.68 -4.85 7.03
CA ASP A 162 -12.06 -5.16 6.65
C ASP A 162 -13.02 -4.40 7.58
N GLU A 163 -13.38 -3.18 7.18
CA GLU A 163 -14.29 -2.33 7.97
C GLU A 163 -15.68 -2.94 8.18
N LYS A 164 -16.12 -3.88 7.31
CA LYS A 164 -17.42 -4.54 7.43
C LYS A 164 -17.44 -5.59 8.52
N LYS A 165 -16.30 -6.20 8.78
CA LYS A 165 -16.13 -7.22 9.79
C LYS A 165 -15.43 -6.73 11.05
N GLU A 166 -14.88 -5.52 11.01
CA GLU A 166 -14.04 -4.99 12.07
C GLU A 166 -12.84 -5.92 12.34
N GLU A 167 -12.20 -6.39 11.24
CA GLU A 167 -11.05 -7.28 11.24
C GLU A 167 -9.86 -6.64 10.52
N ILE A 168 -8.66 -6.92 10.98
CA ILE A 168 -7.40 -6.48 10.39
C ILE A 168 -6.67 -7.70 9.84
N TYR A 169 -6.34 -7.67 8.56
CA TYR A 169 -5.60 -8.72 7.86
C TYR A 169 -4.14 -8.29 7.75
N VAL A 170 -3.24 -9.04 8.33
CA VAL A 170 -1.81 -8.73 8.40
C VAL A 170 -1.03 -9.75 7.60
N SER A 171 -0.31 -9.30 6.58
CA SER A 171 0.69 -10.11 5.88
C SER A 171 2.00 -10.09 6.66
N THR A 172 2.71 -11.21 6.68
CA THR A 172 3.89 -11.36 7.53
C THR A 172 5.12 -11.82 6.74
N LEU A 173 6.30 -11.38 7.14
CA LEU A 173 7.57 -11.80 6.54
C LEU A 173 7.89 -13.30 6.79
N ASP A 174 7.22 -13.92 7.75
CA ASP A 174 7.33 -15.36 8.05
C ASP A 174 6.26 -16.22 7.36
N GLY A 175 5.64 -15.69 6.29
CA GLY A 175 4.81 -16.46 5.36
C GLY A 175 3.40 -16.76 5.84
N LYS A 176 2.81 -15.89 6.64
CA LYS A 176 1.46 -16.04 7.16
C LYS A 176 0.56 -14.88 6.74
N LEU A 177 -0.74 -15.12 6.76
CA LEU A 177 -1.77 -14.10 6.83
C LEU A 177 -2.45 -14.25 8.20
N VAL A 178 -2.30 -13.26 9.06
CA VAL A 178 -2.89 -13.24 10.41
C VAL A 178 -4.10 -12.31 10.40
N ILE A 179 -5.22 -12.76 10.95
CA ILE A 179 -6.43 -11.95 11.10
C ILE A 179 -6.58 -11.59 12.57
N LEU A 180 -6.67 -10.30 12.84
CA LEU A 180 -6.91 -9.74 14.15
C LEU A 180 -8.32 -9.13 14.20
N LYS A 181 -8.94 -9.20 15.37
CA LYS A 181 -10.12 -8.40 15.66
C LYS A 181 -9.71 -6.96 15.92
N GLU A 182 -10.42 -5.99 15.35
CA GLU A 182 -10.04 -4.59 15.45
C GLU A 182 -10.12 -4.04 16.89
N GLU A 183 -11.16 -4.44 17.64
CA GLU A 183 -11.46 -3.90 18.98
C GLU A 183 -10.33 -4.12 19.98
N ASP A 184 -9.80 -5.34 20.05
CA ASP A 184 -8.83 -5.77 21.06
C ASP A 184 -7.49 -6.21 20.49
N LEU A 185 -7.38 -6.33 19.15
CA LEU A 185 -6.24 -6.83 18.39
C LEU A 185 -5.91 -8.31 18.72
N GLU A 186 -6.89 -9.07 19.20
CA GLU A 186 -6.75 -10.50 19.40
C GLU A 186 -6.72 -11.25 18.06
N ILE A 187 -5.92 -12.33 17.99
CA ILE A 187 -5.84 -13.16 16.78
C ILE A 187 -7.13 -13.97 16.65
N VAL A 188 -7.84 -13.75 15.56
CA VAL A 188 -9.04 -14.50 15.19
C VAL A 188 -8.68 -15.76 14.40
N ASN A 189 -7.73 -15.63 13.47
CA ASN A 189 -7.32 -16.72 12.60
C ASN A 189 -5.91 -16.50 12.04
N THR A 190 -5.27 -17.60 11.62
CA THR A 190 -3.97 -17.58 10.95
C THR A 190 -4.00 -18.53 9.77
N PHE A 191 -3.63 -18.01 8.60
CA PHE A 191 -3.50 -18.78 7.36
C PHE A 191 -2.03 -18.93 7.01
N TYR A 192 -1.69 -20.14 6.64
CA TYR A 192 -0.35 -20.55 6.21
C TYR A 192 -0.32 -20.74 4.69
N GLU A 193 0.72 -21.37 4.15
CA GLU A 193 0.90 -21.68 2.73
C GLU A 193 1.22 -20.45 1.86
N LEU A 194 1.80 -19.42 2.45
CA LEU A 194 2.40 -18.28 1.78
C LEU A 194 3.91 -18.32 2.00
N LEU A 195 4.68 -17.61 1.19
CA LEU A 195 6.13 -17.53 1.37
C LEU A 195 6.58 -16.10 1.71
N LEU A 196 6.16 -15.13 0.93
CA LEU A 196 6.41 -13.70 1.18
C LEU A 196 5.17 -12.90 0.77
N PRO A 197 4.10 -12.95 1.57
CA PRO A 197 2.91 -12.16 1.30
C PRO A 197 3.18 -10.68 1.58
N VAL A 198 2.64 -9.80 0.73
CA VAL A 198 2.82 -8.35 0.86
C VAL A 198 1.46 -7.65 0.88
N GLN A 199 0.87 -7.40 -0.26
CA GLN A 199 -0.36 -6.62 -0.38
C GLN A 199 -1.62 -7.50 -0.27
N ILE A 200 -2.66 -6.91 0.29
CA ILE A 200 -3.96 -7.55 0.52
C ILE A 200 -5.05 -6.65 -0.04
N LYS A 201 -6.00 -7.21 -0.79
CA LYS A 201 -7.18 -6.47 -1.28
C LYS A 201 -8.45 -7.30 -1.18
N PHE A 202 -9.52 -6.65 -0.73
CA PHE A 202 -10.83 -7.28 -0.55
C PHE A 202 -11.71 -7.11 -1.79
N ASN A 203 -12.31 -8.21 -2.24
CA ASN A 203 -13.45 -8.18 -3.15
C ASN A 203 -14.72 -8.50 -2.38
N TYR A 204 -15.46 -7.48 -2.02
CA TYR A 204 -16.70 -7.63 -1.25
C TYR A 204 -17.87 -8.17 -2.08
N SER A 205 -17.78 -8.18 -3.41
CA SER A 205 -18.85 -8.69 -4.27
C SER A 205 -18.97 -10.20 -4.24
N ASP A 206 -17.86 -10.91 -3.98
CA ASP A 206 -17.80 -12.37 -4.01
C ASP A 206 -17.06 -13.00 -2.80
N ASN A 207 -16.82 -12.20 -1.76
CA ASN A 207 -16.22 -12.61 -0.49
C ASN A 207 -14.77 -13.11 -0.61
N ARG A 208 -14.02 -12.58 -1.56
CA ARG A 208 -12.62 -12.95 -1.78
C ARG A 208 -11.65 -11.93 -1.20
N VAL A 209 -10.51 -12.45 -0.77
CA VAL A 209 -9.33 -11.67 -0.45
C VAL A 209 -8.22 -12.10 -1.40
N TYR A 210 -7.62 -11.15 -2.08
CA TYR A 210 -6.46 -11.34 -2.92
C TYR A 210 -5.21 -10.96 -2.14
N ILE A 211 -4.22 -11.84 -2.13
CA ILE A 211 -2.95 -11.65 -1.42
C ILE A 211 -1.82 -11.81 -2.43
N SER A 212 -1.01 -10.78 -2.64
CA SER A 212 0.22 -10.91 -3.41
C SER A 212 1.25 -11.69 -2.61
N ASP A 213 1.73 -12.78 -3.17
CA ASP A 213 2.75 -13.64 -2.58
C ASP A 213 3.98 -13.66 -3.49
N LEU A 214 4.92 -12.77 -3.19
CA LEU A 214 6.12 -12.57 -3.99
C LEU A 214 6.97 -13.84 -4.06
N GLY A 215 7.05 -14.56 -2.93
CA GLY A 215 7.92 -15.72 -2.84
C GLY A 215 7.48 -16.90 -3.71
N TYR A 216 6.19 -16.98 -4.04
CA TYR A 216 5.66 -18.00 -4.95
C TYR A 216 5.23 -17.44 -6.31
N ASN A 217 5.49 -16.18 -6.61
CA ASN A 217 5.10 -15.53 -7.86
C ASN A 217 3.62 -15.76 -8.17
N GLN A 218 2.75 -15.44 -7.22
CA GLN A 218 1.31 -15.69 -7.33
C GLN A 218 0.47 -14.67 -6.57
N ILE A 219 -0.79 -14.59 -6.96
CA ILE A 219 -1.83 -14.00 -6.13
C ILE A 219 -2.59 -15.17 -5.50
N LYS A 220 -2.53 -15.29 -4.18
CA LYS A 220 -3.32 -16.28 -3.44
C LYS A 220 -4.73 -15.74 -3.23
N ILE A 221 -5.75 -16.60 -3.31
CA ILE A 221 -7.15 -16.22 -3.19
C ILE A 221 -7.76 -16.94 -1.99
N LEU A 222 -8.20 -16.15 -1.01
CA LEU A 222 -8.89 -16.62 0.18
C LEU A 222 -10.38 -16.30 0.06
N ASP A 223 -11.25 -17.26 0.31
CA ASP A 223 -12.66 -17.01 0.59
C ASP A 223 -12.81 -16.79 2.10
N TYR A 224 -13.11 -15.56 2.50
CA TYR A 224 -13.16 -15.20 3.90
C TYR A 224 -14.42 -15.69 4.63
N LYS A 225 -15.49 -16.07 3.90
CA LYS A 225 -16.66 -16.72 4.49
C LYS A 225 -16.42 -18.21 4.76
N LEU A 226 -15.76 -18.87 3.82
CA LEU A 226 -15.38 -20.26 3.95
C LEU A 226 -14.16 -20.45 4.85
N GLY A 227 -13.40 -19.39 5.13
CA GLY A 227 -12.19 -19.42 5.92
C GLY A 227 -11.10 -20.32 5.32
N LYS A 228 -10.94 -20.34 4.00
CA LYS A 228 -9.95 -21.18 3.31
C LYS A 228 -9.50 -20.61 1.99
N TYR A 229 -8.30 -20.98 1.56
CA TYR A 229 -7.84 -20.71 0.20
C TYR A 229 -8.66 -21.48 -0.82
N ILE A 230 -9.12 -20.79 -1.87
CA ILE A 230 -9.93 -21.35 -2.95
C ILE A 230 -9.22 -21.37 -4.31
N GLY A 231 -8.07 -20.71 -4.41
CA GLY A 231 -7.34 -20.67 -5.67
C GLY A 231 -6.11 -19.80 -5.62
N LYS A 232 -5.52 -19.64 -6.80
CA LYS A 232 -4.39 -18.75 -7.03
C LYS A 232 -4.33 -18.33 -8.48
N ILE A 233 -3.75 -17.16 -8.75
CA ILE A 233 -3.36 -16.69 -10.07
C ILE A 233 -1.84 -16.74 -10.14
N LYS A 234 -1.27 -17.50 -11.05
CA LYS A 234 0.16 -17.50 -11.29
C LYS A 234 0.57 -16.26 -12.07
N ILE A 235 1.63 -15.63 -11.63
CA ILE A 235 2.23 -14.47 -12.29
C ILE A 235 3.56 -14.92 -12.88
N ASN A 236 3.75 -14.65 -14.18
CA ASN A 236 5.05 -14.83 -14.81
C ASN A 236 5.87 -13.55 -14.58
N GLY A 237 6.44 -13.45 -13.38
CA GLY A 237 7.11 -12.27 -12.85
C GLY A 237 6.86 -12.13 -11.36
N ILE A 238 7.09 -10.96 -10.78
CA ILE A 238 7.00 -10.70 -9.34
C ILE A 238 5.80 -9.79 -9.06
N PRO A 239 4.71 -10.31 -8.43
CA PRO A 239 3.51 -9.53 -8.13
C PRO A 239 3.67 -8.72 -6.86
N GLN A 240 4.02 -7.45 -6.92
CA GLN A 240 4.21 -6.63 -5.72
C GLN A 240 2.95 -5.85 -5.34
N GLY A 241 2.53 -4.92 -6.16
CA GLY A 241 1.36 -4.09 -5.91
C GLY A 241 0.05 -4.76 -6.31
N LEU A 242 -0.97 -4.58 -5.51
CA LEU A 242 -2.34 -4.98 -5.80
C LEU A 242 -3.29 -3.80 -5.69
N GLU A 243 -4.25 -3.72 -6.59
CA GLU A 243 -5.40 -2.85 -6.45
C GLU A 243 -6.63 -3.50 -7.08
N ILE A 244 -7.80 -3.16 -6.56
CA ILE A 244 -9.07 -3.66 -7.08
C ILE A 244 -9.93 -2.50 -7.58
N SER A 245 -10.65 -2.70 -8.66
CA SER A 245 -11.57 -1.70 -9.18
C SER A 245 -12.74 -1.44 -8.22
N ASN A 246 -13.30 -0.22 -8.23
CA ASN A 246 -14.41 0.16 -7.36
C ASN A 246 -15.66 -0.72 -7.55
N ASP A 247 -15.86 -1.26 -8.75
CA ASP A 247 -16.95 -2.20 -9.07
C ASP A 247 -16.59 -3.68 -8.79
N TYR A 248 -15.37 -3.92 -8.25
CA TYR A 248 -14.81 -5.24 -7.97
C TYR A 248 -14.63 -6.16 -9.17
N SER A 249 -14.75 -5.66 -10.39
CA SER A 249 -14.69 -6.49 -11.61
C SER A 249 -13.26 -6.78 -12.08
N ARG A 250 -12.30 -5.93 -11.70
CA ARG A 250 -10.91 -6.00 -12.17
C ARG A 250 -9.93 -6.01 -11.01
N LEU A 251 -8.94 -6.89 -11.09
CA LEU A 251 -7.79 -6.91 -10.20
C LEU A 251 -6.57 -6.44 -10.98
N PHE A 252 -5.92 -5.39 -10.49
CA PHE A 252 -4.68 -4.85 -11.02
C PHE A 252 -3.51 -5.37 -10.21
N VAL A 253 -2.49 -5.87 -10.89
CA VAL A 253 -1.28 -6.45 -10.30
C VAL A 253 -0.07 -5.80 -10.94
N SER A 254 0.82 -5.20 -10.14
CA SER A 254 2.12 -4.77 -10.65
C SER A 254 3.07 -5.96 -10.76
N ASP A 255 3.59 -6.18 -11.95
CA ASP A 255 4.64 -7.14 -12.22
C ASP A 255 5.98 -6.40 -12.31
N THR A 256 6.69 -6.38 -11.19
CA THR A 256 7.92 -5.59 -11.04
C THR A 256 9.04 -6.09 -11.95
N GLU A 257 9.10 -7.39 -12.21
CA GLU A 257 10.13 -7.99 -13.05
C GLU A 257 9.97 -7.63 -14.53
N ASN A 258 8.71 -7.61 -15.01
CA ASN A 258 8.44 -7.42 -16.45
C ASN A 258 8.09 -5.95 -16.80
N GLY A 259 7.95 -5.04 -15.82
CA GLY A 259 7.55 -3.67 -16.09
C GLY A 259 6.12 -3.57 -16.62
N GLU A 260 5.20 -4.33 -16.06
CA GLU A 260 3.83 -4.44 -16.54
C GLU A 260 2.81 -4.24 -15.40
N ILE A 261 1.64 -3.74 -15.77
CA ILE A 261 0.42 -3.91 -14.97
C ILE A 261 -0.44 -4.97 -15.61
N LYS A 262 -0.67 -6.06 -14.91
CA LYS A 262 -1.54 -7.15 -15.32
C LYS A 262 -2.94 -6.94 -14.77
N VAL A 263 -3.93 -6.96 -15.64
CA VAL A 263 -5.33 -6.75 -15.30
C VAL A 263 -6.06 -8.08 -15.44
N PHE A 264 -6.67 -8.55 -14.36
CA PHE A 264 -7.43 -9.80 -14.33
C PHE A 264 -8.91 -9.52 -14.11
N ASP A 265 -9.76 -10.31 -14.78
CA ASP A 265 -11.18 -10.40 -14.46
C ASP A 265 -11.37 -11.16 -13.14
N THR A 266 -12.02 -10.56 -12.15
CA THR A 266 -12.15 -11.16 -10.82
C THR A 266 -13.07 -12.37 -10.75
N LYS A 267 -14.03 -12.51 -11.68
CA LYS A 267 -14.97 -13.65 -11.72
C LYS A 267 -14.28 -14.89 -12.24
N THR A 268 -13.47 -14.74 -13.30
CA THR A 268 -12.85 -15.85 -14.01
C THR A 268 -11.39 -16.05 -13.61
N ASN A 269 -10.75 -15.07 -12.99
CA ASN A 269 -9.32 -14.99 -12.71
C ASN A 269 -8.45 -15.06 -13.97
N GLN A 270 -9.01 -14.72 -15.14
CA GLN A 270 -8.29 -14.72 -16.41
C GLN A 270 -7.64 -13.36 -16.67
N LEU A 271 -6.45 -13.39 -17.25
CA LEU A 271 -5.77 -12.19 -17.71
C LEU A 271 -6.56 -11.51 -18.83
N MET A 272 -6.97 -10.27 -18.60
CA MET A 272 -7.64 -9.44 -19.59
C MET A 272 -6.65 -8.65 -20.44
N LYS A 273 -5.64 -8.05 -19.79
CA LYS A 273 -4.65 -7.20 -20.45
C LYS A 273 -3.35 -7.15 -19.65
N ALA A 274 -2.22 -7.06 -20.32
CA ALA A 274 -0.94 -6.64 -19.79
C ALA A 274 -0.61 -5.27 -20.38
N ILE A 275 -0.24 -4.32 -19.54
CA ILE A 275 0.01 -2.93 -19.90
C ILE A 275 1.45 -2.62 -19.53
N HIS A 276 2.28 -2.32 -20.53
CA HIS A 276 3.65 -1.89 -20.28
C HIS A 276 3.67 -0.51 -19.61
N VAL A 277 4.49 -0.40 -18.58
CA VAL A 277 4.76 0.82 -17.79
C VAL A 277 6.27 0.99 -17.63
N GLY A 278 6.72 1.81 -16.70
CA GLY A 278 8.14 1.93 -16.40
C GLY A 278 8.71 0.69 -15.70
N LYS A 279 10.01 0.73 -15.43
CA LYS A 279 10.73 -0.38 -14.77
C LYS A 279 10.38 -0.45 -13.29
N GLU A 280 10.21 -1.67 -12.81
CA GLU A 280 9.90 -2.00 -11.42
C GLU A 280 8.65 -1.24 -10.91
N PRO A 281 7.47 -1.50 -11.51
CA PRO A 281 6.22 -0.95 -10.99
C PRO A 281 5.94 -1.54 -9.60
N THR A 282 5.59 -0.68 -8.64
CA THR A 282 5.34 -1.08 -7.25
C THR A 282 3.92 -0.79 -6.81
N THR A 283 3.60 0.43 -6.46
CA THR A 283 2.28 0.81 -5.95
C THR A 283 1.32 1.20 -7.06
N ILE A 284 0.08 0.76 -6.93
CA ILE A 284 -1.05 1.09 -7.81
C ILE A 284 -2.07 1.88 -6.99
N VAL A 285 -2.54 3.00 -7.52
CA VAL A 285 -3.60 3.82 -6.91
C VAL A 285 -4.68 4.05 -7.95
N CYS A 286 -5.88 3.53 -7.71
CA CYS A 286 -7.08 3.76 -8.52
C CYS A 286 -7.88 4.95 -7.98
N LEU A 287 -8.11 5.96 -8.84
CA LEU A 287 -8.82 7.20 -8.45
C LEU A 287 -9.93 7.55 -9.45
#